data_76f7dec47e85003a131bb24aefdd88c2
#
_entry.id   76f7dec47e85003a131bb24aefdd88c2
#
_cell.length_a   1.000
_cell.length_b   1.000
_cell.length_c   1.000
_cell.angle_alpha   90.00
_cell.angle_beta   90.00
_cell.angle_gamma   90.00
#
_symmetry.space_group_name_H-M   'P 1'
#
loop_
_entity.id
_entity.type
_entity.pdbx_description
1 polymer ?
#
loop_
_entity_poly.entity_id
_entity_poly.type
_entity_poly.pdbx_seq_one_letter_code
_entity_poly.pdbx_strand_id
1 'polypeptide(L)'
;MKPGKGYKAMLDEANAEITTLEVPEAIEWHKDPDVLFVDLRDPRELEREGQIPGAFHAPRGMLEFWIDPESPYHKPVFAEDKQFVFYCAGGWRSALAAKLAQDMGIERVAHVEGGFGAWKAAGGPVATVEKKSGGK
;
A
#
# COMPACT_ATOMS: atom_id res chain seq x y z
N MET A 1 -4.33 28.71 7.59
CA MET A 1 -5.26 27.77 8.22
C MET A 1 -4.60 27.12 9.43
N LYS A 2 -5.36 26.92 10.47
CA LYS A 2 -4.87 26.25 11.67
C LYS A 2 -5.61 24.92 11.81
N PRO A 3 -5.00 23.80 11.42
CA PRO A 3 -5.71 22.51 11.40
C PRO A 3 -6.05 22.04 12.81
N GLY A 4 -7.22 21.43 12.96
CA GLY A 4 -7.60 20.78 14.22
C GLY A 4 -6.77 19.53 14.45
N LYS A 5 -6.52 18.78 13.37
CA LYS A 5 -5.64 17.61 13.41
C LYS A 5 -4.79 17.64 12.14
N GLY A 6 -3.50 17.90 12.30
CA GLY A 6 -2.58 17.97 11.18
C GLY A 6 -2.12 16.60 10.72
N TYR A 7 -1.39 16.57 9.60
CA TYR A 7 -0.96 15.29 9.03
C TYR A 7 -0.02 14.52 9.96
N LYS A 8 0.81 15.22 10.73
CA LYS A 8 1.71 14.54 11.68
C LYS A 8 0.94 13.80 12.75
N ALA A 9 -0.09 14.44 13.30
CA ALA A 9 -0.94 13.80 14.29
C ALA A 9 -1.67 12.61 13.69
N MET A 10 -2.12 12.72 12.44
CA MET A 10 -2.78 11.62 11.75
C MET A 10 -1.83 10.45 11.54
N LEU A 11 -0.58 10.74 11.16
CA LEU A 11 0.43 9.69 10.98
C LEU A 11 0.77 9.01 12.31
N ASP A 12 0.95 9.79 13.37
CA ASP A 12 1.25 9.24 14.70
C ASP A 12 0.12 8.33 15.18
N GLU A 13 -1.12 8.76 14.97
CA GLU A 13 -2.28 7.97 15.34
C GLU A 13 -2.35 6.67 14.53
N ALA A 14 -2.13 6.76 13.22
CA ALA A 14 -2.15 5.59 12.36
C ALA A 14 -1.05 4.61 12.76
N ASN A 15 0.18 5.11 12.91
CA ASN A 15 1.31 4.23 13.23
C ASN A 15 1.19 3.58 14.61
N ALA A 16 0.42 4.17 15.52
CA ALA A 16 0.17 3.57 16.82
C ALA A 16 -0.77 2.37 16.74
N GLU A 17 -1.58 2.28 15.69
CA GLU A 17 -2.62 1.25 15.58
C GLU A 17 -2.34 0.17 14.54
N ILE A 18 -1.43 0.41 13.60
CA ILE A 18 -1.20 -0.51 12.50
C ILE A 18 0.06 -1.35 12.72
N THR A 19 0.17 -2.42 11.94
CA THR A 19 1.39 -3.22 11.88
C THR A 19 2.33 -2.60 10.86
N THR A 20 3.53 -2.26 11.30
CA THR A 20 4.56 -1.67 10.43
C THR A 20 5.69 -2.68 10.27
N LEU A 21 6.01 -3.01 9.02
CA LEU A 21 7.09 -3.92 8.71
C LEU A 21 8.34 -3.13 8.33
N GLU A 22 9.47 -3.51 8.89
CA GLU A 22 10.75 -3.03 8.37
C GLU A 22 11.06 -3.80 7.09
N VAL A 23 11.85 -3.19 6.21
CA VAL A 23 12.08 -3.76 4.88
C VAL A 23 12.60 -5.19 4.90
N PRO A 24 13.58 -5.58 5.74
CA PRO A 24 14.02 -6.96 5.75
C PRO A 24 12.90 -7.96 6.02
N GLU A 25 12.01 -7.62 6.94
CA GLU A 25 10.85 -8.46 7.25
C GLU A 25 9.86 -8.48 6.07
N ALA A 26 9.63 -7.33 5.46
CA ALA A 26 8.73 -7.25 4.30
C ALA A 26 9.26 -8.09 3.14
N ILE A 27 10.56 -8.10 2.91
CA ILE A 27 11.16 -8.92 1.86
C ILE A 27 10.90 -10.41 2.12
N GLU A 28 10.98 -10.83 3.38
CA GLU A 28 10.67 -12.22 3.71
C GLU A 28 9.18 -12.53 3.51
N TRP A 29 8.32 -11.62 3.90
CA TRP A 29 6.87 -11.80 3.71
C TRP A 29 6.50 -11.90 2.23
N HIS A 30 7.24 -11.22 1.37
CA HIS A 30 6.98 -11.24 -0.07
C HIS A 30 7.07 -12.65 -0.68
N LYS A 31 7.78 -13.55 -0.03
CA LYS A 31 7.94 -14.93 -0.50
C LYS A 31 6.73 -15.81 -0.20
N ASP A 32 5.85 -15.36 0.66
CA ASP A 32 4.67 -16.12 1.09
C ASP A 32 3.51 -15.88 0.12
N PRO A 33 2.97 -16.94 -0.52
CA PRO A 33 1.87 -16.78 -1.47
C PRO A 33 0.57 -16.29 -0.86
N ASP A 34 0.42 -16.34 0.48
CA ASP A 34 -0.76 -15.81 1.17
C ASP A 34 -0.67 -14.30 1.37
N VAL A 35 0.47 -13.70 1.08
CA VAL A 35 0.68 -12.27 1.27
C VAL A 35 0.51 -11.53 -0.06
N LEU A 36 -0.33 -10.51 -0.07
CA LEU A 36 -0.52 -9.66 -1.25
C LEU A 36 -0.04 -8.25 -0.95
N PHE A 37 0.96 -7.82 -1.68
CA PHE A 37 1.42 -6.43 -1.60
C PHE A 37 0.51 -5.54 -2.44
N VAL A 38 0.13 -4.39 -1.89
CA VAL A 38 -0.76 -3.45 -2.54
C VAL A 38 -0.03 -2.12 -2.69
N ASP A 39 0.14 -1.70 -3.94
CA ASP A 39 0.83 -0.47 -4.29
C ASP A 39 -0.19 0.67 -4.38
N LEU A 40 -0.02 1.69 -3.54
CA LEU A 40 -0.96 2.80 -3.45
C LEU A 40 -0.57 4.02 -4.26
N ARG A 41 0.53 3.92 -5.01
CA ARG A 41 1.09 5.08 -5.71
C ARG A 41 0.32 5.38 -6.99
N ASP A 42 0.61 6.55 -7.55
CA ASP A 42 0.12 7.00 -8.85
C ASP A 42 0.74 6.14 -9.96
N PRO A 43 0.00 5.82 -11.04
CA PRO A 43 0.56 5.02 -12.14
C PRO A 43 1.88 5.53 -12.70
N ARG A 44 2.10 6.84 -12.70
CA ARG A 44 3.36 7.40 -13.20
C ARG A 44 4.54 7.05 -12.31
N GLU A 45 4.31 6.89 -11.01
CA GLU A 45 5.37 6.46 -10.10
C GLU A 45 5.78 5.02 -10.42
N LEU A 46 4.81 4.14 -10.72
CA LEU A 46 5.10 2.76 -11.09
C LEU A 46 5.88 2.70 -12.41
N GLU A 47 5.46 3.50 -13.39
CA GLU A 47 6.13 3.52 -14.70
C GLU A 47 7.58 4.00 -14.58
N ARG A 48 7.80 4.98 -13.73
CA ARG A 48 9.13 5.57 -13.54
C ARG A 48 10.05 4.74 -12.65
N GLU A 49 9.50 4.17 -11.58
CA GLU A 49 10.31 3.52 -10.54
C GLU A 49 10.21 2.01 -10.52
N GLY A 50 9.22 1.43 -11.20
CA GLY A 50 8.93 0.02 -11.06
C GLY A 50 8.02 -0.28 -9.89
N GLN A 51 7.79 -1.55 -9.61
CA GLN A 51 6.93 -1.97 -8.50
C GLN A 51 7.46 -3.25 -7.86
N ILE A 52 6.95 -3.58 -6.69
CA ILE A 52 7.25 -4.87 -6.07
C ILE A 52 6.57 -5.95 -6.93
N PRO A 53 7.30 -7.01 -7.31
CA PRO A 53 6.71 -8.04 -8.20
C PRO A 53 5.44 -8.64 -7.61
N GLY A 54 4.41 -8.76 -8.43
CA GLY A 54 3.14 -9.36 -8.02
C GLY A 54 2.23 -8.42 -7.24
N ALA A 55 2.64 -7.17 -7.00
CA ALA A 55 1.81 -6.22 -6.25
C ALA A 55 0.54 -5.88 -7.03
N PHE A 56 -0.55 -5.74 -6.28
CA PHE A 56 -1.81 -5.27 -6.83
C PHE A 56 -1.83 -3.74 -6.74
N HIS A 57 -2.07 -3.08 -7.86
CA HIS A 57 -2.08 -1.62 -7.88
C HIS A 57 -3.46 -1.08 -7.50
N ALA A 58 -3.54 -0.37 -6.38
CA ALA A 58 -4.76 0.26 -5.91
C ALA A 58 -4.46 1.72 -5.60
N PRO A 59 -4.64 2.62 -6.57
CA PRO A 59 -4.35 4.04 -6.35
C PRO A 59 -5.09 4.53 -5.11
N ARG A 60 -4.40 5.30 -4.26
CA ARG A 60 -4.94 5.73 -2.98
C ARG A 60 -6.34 6.35 -3.09
N GLY A 61 -6.58 7.10 -4.15
CA GLY A 61 -7.86 7.78 -4.34
C GLY A 61 -9.06 6.86 -4.53
N MET A 62 -8.84 5.60 -4.87
CA MET A 62 -9.93 4.64 -5.10
C MET A 62 -10.06 3.61 -3.98
N LEU A 63 -9.18 3.65 -2.99
CA LEU A 63 -9.06 2.54 -2.04
C LEU A 63 -10.35 2.22 -1.30
N GLU A 64 -11.00 3.23 -0.72
CA GLU A 64 -12.24 3.01 0.03
C GLU A 64 -13.31 2.35 -0.84
N PHE A 65 -13.41 2.81 -2.08
CA PHE A 65 -14.44 2.33 -2.99
C PHE A 65 -14.13 0.93 -3.51
N TRP A 66 -12.86 0.56 -3.52
CA TRP A 66 -12.47 -0.79 -3.93
C TRP A 66 -12.57 -1.81 -2.80
N ILE A 67 -12.39 -1.35 -1.55
CA ILE A 67 -12.47 -2.22 -0.37
C ILE A 67 -13.91 -2.56 -0.01
N ASP A 68 -14.81 -1.58 -0.06
CA ASP A 68 -16.18 -1.73 0.44
C ASP A 68 -17.02 -2.61 -0.50
N PRO A 69 -17.51 -3.78 -0.02
CA PRO A 69 -18.34 -4.65 -0.86
C PRO A 69 -19.65 -4.02 -1.34
N GLU A 70 -20.11 -2.95 -0.66
CA GLU A 70 -21.34 -2.25 -1.06
C GLU A 70 -21.08 -1.19 -2.13
N SER A 71 -19.82 -0.91 -2.44
CA SER A 71 -19.48 0.05 -3.47
C SER A 71 -19.65 -0.58 -4.86
N PRO A 72 -20.16 0.20 -5.84
CA PRO A 72 -20.24 -0.31 -7.21
C PRO A 72 -18.85 -0.54 -7.83
N TYR A 73 -17.80 -0.03 -7.19
CA TYR A 73 -16.43 -0.19 -7.68
C TYR A 73 -15.63 -1.24 -6.90
N HIS A 74 -16.29 -2.00 -6.05
CA HIS A 74 -15.61 -3.02 -5.23
C HIS A 74 -14.75 -3.97 -6.05
N LYS A 75 -13.54 -4.24 -5.54
CA LYS A 75 -12.61 -5.22 -6.12
C LYS A 75 -12.60 -6.46 -5.22
N PRO A 76 -13.00 -7.62 -5.73
CA PRO A 76 -13.12 -8.83 -4.90
C PRO A 76 -11.86 -9.26 -4.17
N VAL A 77 -10.68 -8.87 -4.64
CA VAL A 77 -9.42 -9.23 -3.99
C VAL A 77 -9.40 -8.74 -2.53
N PHE A 78 -10.05 -7.62 -2.25
CA PHE A 78 -10.07 -7.08 -0.88
C PHE A 78 -11.00 -7.85 0.06
N ALA A 79 -11.85 -8.71 -0.48
CA ALA A 79 -12.71 -9.58 0.32
C ALA A 79 -12.07 -10.94 0.60
N GLU A 80 -10.90 -11.21 0.03
CA GLU A 80 -10.20 -12.47 0.24
C GLU A 80 -9.50 -12.48 1.58
N ASP A 81 -9.38 -13.67 2.16
CA ASP A 81 -8.69 -13.85 3.44
C ASP A 81 -7.19 -13.96 3.20
N LYS A 82 -6.54 -12.82 3.01
CA LYS A 82 -5.11 -12.72 2.76
C LYS A 82 -4.47 -11.74 3.73
N GLN A 83 -3.17 -11.85 3.86
CA GLN A 83 -2.39 -10.81 4.53
C GLN A 83 -2.09 -9.72 3.51
N PHE A 84 -2.62 -8.53 3.72
CA PHE A 84 -2.35 -7.39 2.84
C PHE A 84 -1.17 -6.59 3.39
N VAL A 85 -0.27 -6.18 2.49
CA VAL A 85 0.84 -5.31 2.85
C VAL A 85 0.81 -4.11 1.93
N PHE A 86 0.46 -2.96 2.48
CA PHE A 86 0.35 -1.72 1.72
C PHE A 86 1.69 -1.02 1.66
N TYR A 87 1.98 -0.37 0.52
CA TYR A 87 3.15 0.47 0.42
C TYR A 87 2.92 1.64 -0.52
N CYS A 88 3.71 2.68 -0.32
CA CYS A 88 3.74 3.83 -1.21
C CYS A 88 5.21 4.21 -1.40
N ALA A 89 5.52 5.44 -1.78
CA ALA A 89 6.91 5.83 -2.02
C ALA A 89 7.73 5.92 -0.73
N GLY A 90 7.20 6.58 0.29
CA GLY A 90 7.95 6.85 1.52
C GLY A 90 7.28 6.42 2.83
N GLY A 91 6.06 5.91 2.77
CA GLY A 91 5.39 5.38 3.95
C GLY A 91 4.24 6.20 4.52
N TRP A 92 4.01 7.43 4.05
CA TRP A 92 2.94 8.26 4.60
C TRP A 92 1.56 7.84 4.11
N ARG A 93 1.39 7.73 2.80
CA ARG A 93 0.10 7.31 2.23
C ARG A 93 -0.28 5.92 2.72
N SER A 94 0.70 5.03 2.82
CA SER A 94 0.43 3.66 3.24
C SER A 94 0.09 3.54 4.72
N ALA A 95 0.68 4.37 5.58
CA ALA A 95 0.32 4.37 7.00
C ALA A 95 -1.14 4.77 7.18
N LEU A 96 -1.55 5.86 6.54
CA LEU A 96 -2.94 6.32 6.63
C LEU A 96 -3.90 5.31 6.01
N ALA A 97 -3.50 4.71 4.90
CA ALA A 97 -4.33 3.72 4.21
C ALA A 97 -4.49 2.43 5.00
N ALA A 98 -3.43 1.99 5.68
CA ALA A 98 -3.51 0.77 6.50
C ALA A 98 -4.48 0.97 7.65
N LYS A 99 -4.44 2.14 8.30
CA LYS A 99 -5.42 2.45 9.35
C LYS A 99 -6.83 2.47 8.79
N LEU A 100 -7.01 3.14 7.66
CA LEU A 100 -8.32 3.17 7.00
C LEU A 100 -8.84 1.77 6.73
N ALA A 101 -7.99 0.91 6.18
CA ALA A 101 -8.40 -0.46 5.86
C ALA A 101 -8.80 -1.25 7.10
N GLN A 102 -8.07 -1.08 8.20
CA GLN A 102 -8.44 -1.70 9.48
C GLN A 102 -9.80 -1.21 9.95
N ASP A 103 -10.01 0.11 9.88
CA ASP A 103 -11.27 0.71 10.30
C ASP A 103 -12.44 0.21 9.45
N MET A 104 -12.18 -0.14 8.20
CA MET A 104 -13.19 -0.67 7.29
C MET A 104 -13.42 -2.17 7.47
N GLY A 105 -12.58 -2.85 8.27
CA GLY A 105 -12.80 -4.25 8.61
C GLY A 105 -11.81 -5.26 8.07
N ILE A 106 -10.75 -4.81 7.39
CA ILE A 106 -9.70 -5.74 6.97
C ILE A 106 -8.87 -6.12 8.19
N GLU A 107 -8.83 -7.41 8.51
CA GLU A 107 -8.20 -7.89 9.74
C GLU A 107 -6.70 -8.01 9.65
N ARG A 108 -6.18 -8.39 8.47
CA ARG A 108 -4.76 -8.66 8.29
C ARG A 108 -4.15 -7.66 7.31
N VAL A 109 -3.76 -6.51 7.83
CA VAL A 109 -3.13 -5.47 7.01
C VAL A 109 -1.91 -4.90 7.73
N ALA A 110 -0.84 -4.66 6.97
CA ALA A 110 0.39 -4.06 7.44
C ALA A 110 0.86 -3.07 6.39
N HIS A 111 1.88 -2.26 6.72
CA HIS A 111 2.50 -1.44 5.69
C HIS A 111 4.03 -1.46 5.86
N VAL A 112 4.74 -1.05 4.81
CA VAL A 112 6.20 -1.09 4.78
C VAL A 112 6.76 0.26 5.20
N GLU A 113 7.55 0.27 6.26
CA GLU A 113 8.22 1.48 6.72
C GLU A 113 9.22 1.97 5.67
N GLY A 114 9.17 3.26 5.36
CA GLY A 114 10.04 3.84 4.34
C GLY A 114 9.62 3.55 2.91
N GLY A 115 8.59 2.71 2.73
CA GLY A 115 7.98 2.46 1.44
C GLY A 115 8.89 1.87 0.38
N PHE A 116 8.53 2.12 -0.87
CA PHE A 116 9.27 1.57 -2.01
C PHE A 116 10.72 2.07 -2.07
N GLY A 117 10.95 3.31 -1.63
CA GLY A 117 12.32 3.84 -1.57
C GLY A 117 13.23 2.99 -0.70
N ALA A 118 12.76 2.66 0.51
CA ALA A 118 13.53 1.83 1.43
C ALA A 118 13.66 0.39 0.91
N TRP A 119 12.60 -0.14 0.31
CA TRP A 119 12.61 -1.48 -0.29
C TRP A 119 13.71 -1.58 -1.35
N LYS A 120 13.72 -0.61 -2.26
CA LYS A 120 14.69 -0.58 -3.35
C LYS A 120 16.12 -0.41 -2.84
N ALA A 121 16.30 0.47 -1.86
CA ALA A 121 17.62 0.72 -1.26
C ALA A 121 18.17 -0.52 -0.56
N ALA A 122 17.31 -1.37 -0.04
CA ALA A 122 17.71 -2.59 0.63
C ALA A 122 17.91 -3.78 -0.33
N GLY A 123 17.74 -3.54 -1.63
CA GLY A 123 17.93 -4.59 -2.63
C GLY A 123 16.73 -5.51 -2.82
N GLY A 124 15.55 -5.10 -2.38
CA GLY A 124 14.34 -5.90 -2.61
C GLY A 124 14.06 -6.03 -4.10
N PRO A 125 13.38 -7.11 -4.52
CA PRO A 125 13.11 -7.31 -5.94
C PRO A 125 12.18 -6.23 -6.51
N VAL A 126 12.45 -5.84 -7.76
CA VAL A 126 11.70 -4.79 -8.45
C VAL A 126 11.35 -5.29 -9.84
N ALA A 127 10.09 -5.12 -10.23
CA ALA A 127 9.61 -5.40 -11.58
C ALA A 127 9.40 -4.09 -12.31
N THR A 128 9.76 -4.06 -13.59
CA THR A 128 9.48 -2.89 -14.41
C THR A 128 8.01 -2.85 -14.77
N VAL A 129 7.48 -1.65 -14.94
CA VAL A 129 6.08 -1.45 -15.30
C VAL A 129 6.02 -0.74 -16.65
N GLU A 130 5.28 -1.33 -17.57
CA GLU A 130 5.16 -0.79 -18.91
C GLU A 130 4.41 0.54 -18.89
N LYS A 131 4.91 1.49 -19.68
CA LYS A 131 4.29 2.81 -19.76
C LYS A 131 3.05 2.74 -20.65
N LYS A 132 1.89 2.74 -20.02
CA LYS A 132 0.62 2.63 -20.76
C LYS A 132 0.17 3.96 -21.35
N SER A 133 0.53 5.05 -20.70
CA SER A 133 0.07 6.38 -21.12
C SER A 133 0.62 6.82 -22.47
N GLY A 134 1.73 6.25 -22.94
CA GLY A 134 2.31 6.60 -24.22
C GLY A 134 1.85 5.74 -25.35
N GLY A 135 1.18 4.64 -25.04
CA GLY A 135 0.77 3.71 -26.03
C GLY A 135 -0.39 4.16 -26.83
N LYS A 136 -0.42 4.64 -27.07
CA LYS A 136 -1.29 4.61 -27.87
C LYS A 136 -1.67 5.01 -28.45
#